data_fad5449dbd1a0b9ab86c278f897452f2
#
_entry.id   fad5449dbd1a0b9ab86c278f897452f2
#
_cell.length_a   1.000
_cell.length_b   1.000
_cell.length_c   1.000
_cell.angle_alpha   90.00
_cell.angle_beta   90.00
_cell.angle_gamma   90.00
#
_symmetry.space_group_name_H-M   'P 1'
#
loop_
_entity.id
_entity.type
_entity.pdbx_description
1 polymer ?
#
loop_
_entity_poly.entity_id
_entity_poly.type
_entity_poly.pdbx_seq_one_letter_code
_entity_poly.pdbx_strand_id
1 'polypeptide(L)'
;MKKILSLVIALISISSFAQTENLVDLPIVQEKYTAHNKGKFYVYWGGNRDNYAKSDIHFTGNNYDFTLYDVTAQDRPKGWHIDYVNPTRMTIPQTNLRIGYFINDHYNISIGYDHMKYIMDNNVRAKYSGYYPQEGEISNVPGNTFGENATADEITLTPEFLTFEHTDGLNYVNTEINRFDDISHLLRLPNTDKFQIN
;
A
#
# COMPACT_ATOMS: atom_id res chain seq x y z
N MET A 1 21.35 16.48 9.73
CA MET A 1 19.96 16.85 9.41
C MET A 1 19.84 18.09 8.52
N LYS A 2 20.47 19.25 8.83
CA LYS A 2 20.37 20.45 7.98
C LYS A 2 20.86 20.26 6.53
N LYS A 3 21.89 19.44 6.30
CA LYS A 3 22.44 19.17 4.95
C LYS A 3 21.53 18.32 4.06
N ILE A 4 20.74 17.40 4.64
CA ILE A 4 19.78 16.56 3.88
C ILE A 4 18.58 17.39 3.47
N LEU A 5 18.09 18.25 4.36
CA LEU A 5 16.99 19.17 4.05
C LEU A 5 17.36 20.13 2.92
N SER A 6 18.61 20.63 2.90
CA SER A 6 19.13 21.48 1.83
C SER A 6 19.20 20.75 0.49
N LEU A 7 19.50 19.44 0.47
CA LEU A 7 19.53 18.62 -0.74
C LEU A 7 18.13 18.40 -1.32
N VAL A 8 17.15 18.15 -0.46
CA VAL A 8 15.74 17.98 -0.89
C VAL A 8 15.17 19.29 -1.43
N ILE A 9 15.45 20.42 -0.80
CA ILE A 9 15.04 21.74 -1.30
C ILE A 9 15.74 22.06 -2.63
N ALA A 10 17.01 21.70 -2.80
CA ALA A 10 17.74 21.89 -4.05
C ALA A 10 17.16 21.02 -5.21
N LEU A 11 16.70 19.81 -4.93
CA LEU A 11 16.04 18.96 -5.93
C LEU A 11 14.67 19.51 -6.35
N ILE A 12 13.93 20.14 -5.44
CA ILE A 12 12.65 20.78 -5.75
C ILE A 12 12.85 22.06 -6.56
N SER A 13 13.94 22.80 -6.33
CA SER A 13 14.23 24.05 -7.04
C SER A 13 14.74 23.84 -8.48
N ILE A 14 15.27 22.68 -8.83
CA ILE A 14 15.73 22.40 -10.22
C ILE A 14 14.56 22.25 -11.20
N SER A 15 13.37 21.90 -10.71
CA SER A 15 12.18 21.79 -11.55
C SER A 15 11.51 23.13 -11.91
N SER A 16 11.99 24.26 -11.39
CA SER A 16 11.37 25.58 -11.55
C SER A 16 11.99 26.47 -12.64
N PHE A 17 13.03 26.02 -13.33
CA PHE A 17 13.56 26.76 -14.48
C PHE A 17 12.78 26.39 -15.75
N ALA A 18 11.57 26.93 -15.86
CA ALA A 18 10.86 26.98 -17.13
C ALA A 18 11.60 27.95 -18.07
N GLN A 19 12.00 27.46 -19.21
CA GLN A 19 12.62 28.23 -20.26
C GLN A 19 11.70 29.36 -20.73
N THR A 20 12.17 30.57 -20.68
CA THR A 20 11.63 31.68 -21.48
C THR A 20 12.26 31.59 -22.85
N GLU A 21 11.63 30.89 -23.76
CA GLU A 21 12.00 30.96 -25.18
C GLU A 21 11.34 32.18 -25.82
N ASN A 22 12.13 32.91 -26.60
CA ASN A 22 11.67 34.04 -27.43
C ASN A 22 10.65 33.52 -28.46
N LEU A 23 9.43 34.03 -28.37
CA LEU A 23 8.35 33.76 -29.30
C LEU A 23 8.70 34.30 -30.69
N VAL A 24 9.22 33.45 -31.54
CA VAL A 24 9.10 33.65 -32.99
C VAL A 24 7.70 33.19 -33.35
N ASP A 25 6.93 34.04 -34.00
CA ASP A 25 5.57 33.79 -34.46
C ASP A 25 5.58 32.70 -35.56
N LEU A 26 5.74 31.45 -35.16
CA LEU A 26 5.56 30.30 -36.03
C LEU A 26 4.06 29.99 -36.13
N PRO A 27 3.56 29.53 -37.27
CA PRO A 27 2.16 29.15 -37.41
C PRO A 27 1.82 28.13 -36.33
N ILE A 28 0.77 28.38 -35.57
CA ILE A 28 0.26 27.49 -34.51
C ILE A 28 -0.10 26.18 -35.21
N VAL A 29 0.86 25.26 -35.28
CA VAL A 29 0.55 23.86 -35.55
C VAL A 29 -0.24 23.40 -34.33
N GLN A 30 -1.51 23.13 -34.52
CA GLN A 30 -2.36 22.60 -33.46
C GLN A 30 -1.77 21.24 -33.07
N GLU A 31 -1.00 21.22 -32.00
CA GLU A 31 -0.38 19.99 -31.50
C GLU A 31 -1.49 18.99 -31.18
N LYS A 32 -1.30 17.79 -31.70
CA LYS A 32 -2.18 16.68 -31.37
C LYS A 32 -2.09 16.46 -29.82
N TYR A 33 -3.24 16.31 -29.21
CA TYR A 33 -3.28 15.95 -27.77
C TYR A 33 -2.43 14.71 -27.52
N THR A 34 -1.30 14.91 -26.89
CA THR A 34 -0.35 13.84 -26.56
C THR A 34 0.43 14.20 -25.31
N ALA A 35 0.76 13.20 -24.54
CA ALA A 35 1.60 13.38 -23.38
C ALA A 35 3.06 13.63 -23.80
N HIS A 36 3.74 14.57 -23.17
CA HIS A 36 5.16 14.88 -23.40
C HIS A 36 5.97 14.43 -22.18
N ASN A 37 5.98 13.13 -21.93
CA ASN A 37 6.54 12.55 -20.70
C ASN A 37 7.92 11.94 -20.89
N LYS A 38 8.32 11.59 -22.11
CA LYS A 38 9.59 10.89 -22.36
C LYS A 38 10.76 11.51 -21.63
N GLY A 39 11.50 10.68 -20.88
CA GLY A 39 12.68 11.09 -20.11
C GLY A 39 12.38 11.75 -18.77
N LYS A 40 11.12 11.93 -18.40
CA LYS A 40 10.74 12.49 -17.10
C LYS A 40 10.69 11.41 -16.01
N PHE A 41 11.02 11.83 -14.80
CA PHE A 41 10.79 11.07 -13.59
C PHE A 41 9.55 11.58 -12.88
N TYR A 42 8.90 10.69 -12.14
CA TYR A 42 7.87 11.07 -11.19
C TYR A 42 8.08 10.37 -9.86
N VAL A 43 7.58 10.97 -8.81
CA VAL A 43 7.50 10.40 -7.48
C VAL A 43 6.06 10.51 -7.02
N TYR A 44 5.52 9.40 -6.55
CA TYR A 44 4.23 9.35 -5.92
C TYR A 44 4.42 8.97 -4.45
N TRP A 45 3.75 9.70 -3.58
CA TRP A 45 3.70 9.44 -2.15
C TRP A 45 2.26 9.59 -1.67
N GLY A 46 1.78 8.62 -0.92
CA GLY A 46 0.40 8.65 -0.43
C GLY A 46 0.12 7.65 0.66
N GLY A 47 -1.15 7.55 1.02
CA GLY A 47 -1.69 6.51 1.88
C GLY A 47 -2.40 5.45 1.05
N ASN A 48 -2.51 4.25 1.59
CA ASN A 48 -3.26 3.14 1.00
C ASN A 48 -4.39 2.67 1.91
N ARG A 49 -5.25 1.86 1.32
CA ARG A 49 -6.26 1.05 2.00
C ARG A 49 -6.17 -0.35 1.43
N ASP A 50 -6.15 -1.32 2.33
CA ASP A 50 -5.97 -2.72 1.97
C ASP A 50 -7.23 -3.51 2.25
N ASN A 51 -7.57 -4.41 1.33
CA ASN A 51 -8.63 -5.38 1.51
C ASN A 51 -8.01 -6.77 1.42
N TYR A 52 -8.21 -7.55 2.45
CA TYR A 52 -7.65 -8.89 2.54
C TYR A 52 -8.70 -9.92 2.14
N ALA A 53 -8.32 -10.83 1.26
CA ALA A 53 -9.08 -12.04 1.06
C ALA A 53 -9.00 -12.91 2.31
N LYS A 54 -9.97 -13.80 2.48
CA LYS A 54 -9.89 -14.83 3.52
C LYS A 54 -8.61 -15.64 3.38
N SER A 55 -7.97 -15.90 4.50
CA SER A 55 -6.65 -16.55 4.54
C SER A 55 -6.66 -17.72 5.50
N ASP A 56 -5.88 -18.74 5.18
CA ASP A 56 -5.55 -19.80 6.11
C ASP A 56 -4.25 -19.45 6.80
N ILE A 57 -4.23 -19.49 8.13
CA ILE A 57 -3.05 -19.14 8.92
C ILE A 57 -2.67 -20.34 9.79
N HIS A 58 -1.45 -20.82 9.59
CA HIS A 58 -0.87 -21.91 10.34
C HIS A 58 0.04 -21.35 11.44
N PHE A 59 -0.26 -21.74 12.67
CA PHE A 59 0.50 -21.38 13.86
C PHE A 59 1.23 -22.61 14.41
N THR A 60 2.53 -22.52 14.56
CA THR A 60 3.36 -23.62 15.06
C THR A 60 4.35 -23.13 16.12
N GLY A 61 4.56 -23.92 17.14
CA GLY A 61 5.48 -23.67 18.24
C GLY A 61 5.86 -24.96 18.96
N ASN A 62 6.53 -24.84 20.11
CA ASN A 62 7.05 -26.02 20.83
C ASN A 62 5.95 -26.97 21.32
N ASN A 63 4.78 -26.45 21.61
CA ASN A 63 3.68 -27.19 22.22
C ASN A 63 2.32 -26.89 21.59
N TYR A 64 2.29 -26.31 20.41
CA TYR A 64 1.09 -26.11 19.63
C TYR A 64 1.38 -26.23 18.13
N ASP A 65 0.40 -26.69 17.40
CA ASP A 65 0.41 -26.80 15.94
C ASP A 65 -1.04 -26.82 15.45
N PHE A 66 -1.51 -25.68 14.95
CA PHE A 66 -2.90 -25.55 14.50
C PHE A 66 -3.05 -24.60 13.33
N THR A 67 -4.11 -24.78 12.57
CA THR A 67 -4.48 -23.93 11.44
C THR A 67 -5.86 -23.32 11.67
N LEU A 68 -5.96 -22.04 11.46
CA LEU A 68 -7.23 -21.32 11.32
C LEU A 68 -7.53 -21.13 9.84
N TYR A 69 -8.74 -21.48 9.43
CA TYR A 69 -9.14 -21.40 8.02
C TYR A 69 -10.14 -20.27 7.80
N ASP A 70 -10.10 -19.71 6.58
CA ASP A 70 -11.02 -18.67 6.13
C ASP A 70 -11.06 -17.44 7.07
N VAL A 71 -9.99 -17.13 7.77
CA VAL A 71 -9.94 -15.97 8.66
C VAL A 71 -10.05 -14.67 7.87
N THR A 72 -10.78 -13.73 8.42
CA THR A 72 -10.92 -12.38 7.86
C THR A 72 -9.96 -11.43 8.57
N ALA A 73 -9.58 -10.38 7.85
CA ALA A 73 -8.69 -9.36 8.38
C ALA A 73 -9.01 -7.99 7.78
N GLN A 74 -8.61 -6.97 8.48
CA GLN A 74 -8.77 -5.58 8.09
C GLN A 74 -7.45 -4.82 8.14
N ASP A 75 -7.41 -3.70 7.43
CA ASP A 75 -6.33 -2.73 7.53
C ASP A 75 -6.53 -1.80 8.75
N ARG A 76 -5.48 -1.03 9.08
CA ARG A 76 -5.55 -0.01 10.14
C ARG A 76 -5.00 1.32 9.64
N PRO A 77 -5.71 2.02 8.75
CA PRO A 77 -5.27 3.33 8.28
C PRO A 77 -5.32 4.35 9.42
N LYS A 78 -4.38 5.28 9.43
CA LYS A 78 -4.29 6.31 10.45
C LYS A 78 -5.26 7.49 10.22
N GLY A 79 -5.98 7.51 9.08
CA GLY A 79 -6.77 8.68 8.68
C GLY A 79 -5.87 9.85 8.27
N TRP A 80 -6.41 11.05 8.24
CA TRP A 80 -5.64 12.26 7.92
C TRP A 80 -4.69 12.60 9.08
N HIS A 81 -3.39 12.42 8.88
CA HIS A 81 -2.39 12.63 9.92
C HIS A 81 -1.07 13.17 9.34
N ILE A 82 -0.38 14.02 10.11
CA ILE A 82 0.91 14.60 9.71
C ILE A 82 2.02 13.56 9.51
N ASP A 83 1.88 12.37 10.09
CA ASP A 83 2.87 11.30 9.94
C ASP A 83 3.03 10.84 8.49
N TYR A 84 2.02 11.04 7.62
CA TYR A 84 2.12 10.76 6.18
C TYR A 84 3.15 11.64 5.46
N VAL A 85 3.48 12.79 6.01
CA VAL A 85 4.48 13.71 5.43
C VAL A 85 5.73 13.83 6.31
N ASN A 86 5.84 13.03 7.35
CA ASN A 86 6.99 13.03 8.25
C ASN A 86 7.97 11.90 7.88
N PRO A 87 9.13 12.20 7.27
CA PRO A 87 10.08 11.17 6.82
C PRO A 87 10.69 10.33 7.96
N THR A 88 10.56 10.76 9.21
CA THR A 88 11.05 9.99 10.38
C THR A 88 10.02 9.01 10.91
N ARG A 89 8.79 9.02 10.38
CA ARG A 89 7.66 8.19 10.80
C ARG A 89 6.97 7.48 9.64
N MET A 90 7.67 7.29 8.54
CA MET A 90 7.12 6.72 7.29
C MET A 90 6.53 5.32 7.43
N THR A 91 6.96 4.56 8.42
CA THR A 91 6.50 3.19 8.67
C THR A 91 5.36 3.10 9.69
N ILE A 92 4.91 4.22 10.24
CA ILE A 92 3.80 4.23 11.21
C ILE A 92 2.43 4.22 10.51
N PRO A 93 2.14 5.11 9.54
CA PRO A 93 0.91 5.03 8.76
C PRO A 93 1.04 4.02 7.61
N GLN A 94 -0.09 3.55 7.09
CA GLN A 94 -0.11 2.82 5.83
C GLN A 94 0.22 3.78 4.69
N THR A 95 1.37 3.60 4.10
CA THR A 95 1.91 4.50 3.07
C THR A 95 2.35 3.75 1.85
N ASN A 96 2.30 4.43 0.73
CA ASN A 96 2.92 3.97 -0.50
C ASN A 96 3.86 5.05 -1.07
N LEU A 97 4.99 4.58 -1.56
CA LEU A 97 5.98 5.37 -2.28
C LEU A 97 6.20 4.71 -3.64
N ARG A 98 6.18 5.49 -4.70
CA ARG A 98 6.51 5.01 -6.04
C ARG A 98 7.42 6.00 -6.74
N ILE A 99 8.42 5.45 -7.42
CA ILE A 99 9.33 6.22 -8.29
C ILE A 99 9.24 5.60 -9.68
N GLY A 100 8.98 6.43 -10.69
CA GLY A 100 8.86 5.98 -12.06
C GLY A 100 9.63 6.84 -13.04
N TYR A 101 9.95 6.24 -14.18
CA TYR A 101 10.65 6.86 -15.31
C TYR A 101 9.92 6.57 -16.61
N PHE A 102 9.65 7.61 -17.38
CA PHE A 102 9.00 7.51 -18.68
C PHE A 102 9.99 7.14 -19.79
N ILE A 103 9.80 5.94 -20.35
CA ILE A 103 10.58 5.43 -21.48
C ILE A 103 10.21 6.17 -22.77
N ASN A 104 8.93 6.49 -22.91
CA ASN A 104 8.37 7.31 -23.99
C ASN A 104 7.23 8.16 -23.44
N ASP A 105 6.49 8.84 -24.30
CA ASP A 105 5.44 9.77 -23.86
C ASP A 105 4.27 9.08 -23.16
N HIS A 106 4.05 7.80 -23.40
CA HIS A 106 2.93 7.06 -22.85
C HIS A 106 3.32 6.00 -21.81
N TYR A 107 4.51 5.39 -21.93
CA TYR A 107 4.88 4.26 -21.10
C TYR A 107 6.00 4.60 -20.12
N ASN A 108 5.82 4.18 -18.89
CA ASN A 108 6.83 4.25 -17.86
C ASN A 108 7.04 2.91 -17.18
N ILE A 109 8.20 2.77 -16.55
CA ILE A 109 8.50 1.73 -15.58
C ILE A 109 8.66 2.37 -14.21
N SER A 110 8.14 1.71 -13.19
CA SER A 110 8.22 2.22 -11.82
C SER A 110 8.50 1.12 -10.82
N ILE A 111 9.07 1.52 -9.69
CA ILE A 111 9.25 0.70 -8.51
C ILE A 111 8.40 1.30 -7.40
N GLY A 112 7.60 0.47 -6.74
CA GLY A 112 6.74 0.81 -5.63
C GLY A 112 7.17 0.13 -4.35
N TYR A 113 6.92 0.80 -3.24
CA TYR A 113 7.05 0.28 -1.88
C TYR A 113 5.80 0.68 -1.11
N ASP A 114 5.06 -0.33 -0.67
CA ASP A 114 3.81 -0.15 0.05
C ASP A 114 3.96 -0.74 1.45
N HIS A 115 3.68 0.08 2.47
CA HIS A 115 3.59 -0.36 3.85
C HIS A 115 2.12 -0.63 4.19
N MET A 116 1.84 -1.88 4.53
CA MET A 116 0.50 -2.38 4.79
C MET A 116 0.35 -2.79 6.24
N LYS A 117 -0.89 -3.01 6.70
CA LYS A 117 -1.20 -3.49 8.04
C LYS A 117 -2.28 -4.55 7.96
N TYR A 118 -1.95 -5.74 8.38
CA TYR A 118 -2.87 -6.86 8.48
C TYR A 118 -3.27 -7.07 9.95
N ILE A 119 -4.56 -6.99 10.24
CA ILE A 119 -5.11 -7.23 11.58
C ILE A 119 -6.21 -8.25 11.44
N MET A 120 -5.98 -9.44 11.97
CA MET A 120 -6.98 -10.49 12.01
C MET A 120 -8.19 -10.05 12.82
N ASP A 121 -9.39 -10.30 12.30
CA ASP A 121 -10.64 -9.96 12.99
C ASP A 121 -10.83 -10.85 14.21
N ASN A 122 -11.22 -10.21 15.30
CA ASN A 122 -11.59 -10.89 16.54
C ASN A 122 -13.12 -10.94 16.69
N ASN A 123 -13.58 -11.81 17.59
CA ASN A 123 -14.98 -12.08 17.88
C ASN A 123 -15.76 -12.62 16.66
N VAL A 124 -15.06 -13.26 15.73
CA VAL A 124 -15.61 -13.96 14.59
C VAL A 124 -15.39 -15.46 14.72
N ARG A 125 -16.21 -16.24 14.00
CA ARG A 125 -16.03 -17.70 13.93
C ARG A 125 -15.07 -18.03 12.80
N ALA A 126 -14.16 -18.97 13.08
CA ALA A 126 -13.25 -19.53 12.10
C ALA A 126 -13.19 -21.05 12.24
N LYS A 127 -12.92 -21.75 11.14
CA LYS A 127 -12.62 -23.17 11.19
C LYS A 127 -11.24 -23.38 11.80
N TYR A 128 -11.10 -24.47 12.53
CA TYR A 128 -9.90 -24.81 13.26
C TYR A 128 -9.54 -26.27 13.06
N SER A 129 -8.26 -26.56 12.88
CA SER A 129 -7.72 -27.92 12.98
C SER A 129 -6.34 -27.89 13.62
N GLY A 130 -6.02 -28.97 14.35
CA GLY A 130 -4.71 -29.14 14.97
C GLY A 130 -4.78 -29.13 16.48
N TYR A 131 -3.68 -28.78 17.11
CA TYR A 131 -3.44 -28.93 18.53
C TYR A 131 -3.04 -27.61 19.17
N TYR A 132 -3.75 -27.25 20.24
CA TYR A 132 -3.37 -26.20 21.19
C TYR A 132 -3.63 -26.70 22.61
N PRO A 133 -2.63 -26.66 23.52
CA PRO A 133 -2.81 -27.17 24.86
C PRO A 133 -3.78 -26.30 25.68
N GLN A 134 -4.72 -26.95 26.33
CA GLN A 134 -5.60 -26.28 27.28
C GLN A 134 -4.89 -26.18 28.62
N GLU A 135 -4.09 -25.19 28.82
CA GLU A 135 -3.54 -24.86 30.14
C GLU A 135 -3.94 -23.43 30.51
N GLY A 136 -4.60 -23.30 31.68
CA GLY A 136 -4.89 -22.00 32.28
C GLY A 136 -6.07 -21.24 31.67
N GLU A 137 -5.87 -19.98 31.43
CA GLU A 137 -6.93 -18.97 31.17
C GLU A 137 -7.72 -19.14 29.85
N ILE A 138 -7.28 -19.99 28.94
CA ILE A 138 -7.91 -20.19 27.63
C ILE A 138 -9.16 -21.08 27.69
N SER A 139 -9.46 -21.67 28.82
CA SER A 139 -10.63 -22.54 29.04
C SER A 139 -11.98 -21.86 28.79
N ASN A 140 -12.01 -20.56 28.65
CA ASN A 140 -13.22 -19.76 28.52
C ASN A 140 -13.57 -19.37 27.05
N VAL A 141 -12.89 -19.92 26.06
CA VAL A 141 -13.26 -19.66 24.65
C VAL A 141 -14.50 -20.47 24.32
N PRO A 142 -15.69 -19.83 24.15
CA PRO A 142 -16.95 -20.55 23.97
C PRO A 142 -16.94 -21.44 22.74
N GLY A 143 -17.33 -22.69 22.92
CA GLY A 143 -17.49 -23.64 21.82
C GLY A 143 -16.20 -24.25 21.29
N ASN A 144 -15.08 -24.09 22.00
CA ASN A 144 -13.81 -24.68 21.64
C ASN A 144 -13.54 -26.00 22.32
N THR A 145 -12.98 -26.90 21.55
CA THR A 145 -12.25 -28.04 22.03
C THR A 145 -10.82 -27.91 21.56
N PHE A 146 -9.97 -27.38 22.43
CA PHE A 146 -8.54 -27.39 22.20
C PHE A 146 -7.98 -28.73 22.66
N GLY A 147 -6.84 -29.11 22.12
CA GLY A 147 -6.14 -30.31 22.49
C GLY A 147 -5.96 -31.29 21.34
N GLU A 148 -5.12 -32.28 21.57
CA GLU A 148 -4.64 -33.23 20.57
C GLU A 148 -5.76 -34.01 19.84
N ASN A 149 -6.91 -34.15 20.46
CA ASN A 149 -8.10 -34.84 19.91
C ASN A 149 -9.26 -33.87 19.66
N ALA A 150 -8.99 -32.61 19.46
CA ALA A 150 -10.03 -31.62 19.20
C ALA A 150 -10.78 -31.96 17.91
N THR A 151 -12.10 -32.13 18.04
CA THR A 151 -13.02 -32.40 16.91
C THR A 151 -13.81 -31.16 16.52
N ALA A 152 -13.50 -30.02 17.11
CA ALA A 152 -14.22 -28.79 16.82
C ALA A 152 -13.85 -28.27 15.43
N ASP A 153 -14.85 -28.21 14.56
CA ASP A 153 -14.68 -27.62 13.22
C ASP A 153 -14.62 -26.11 13.26
N GLU A 154 -15.14 -25.47 14.32
CA GLU A 154 -15.22 -24.03 14.45
C GLU A 154 -14.92 -23.54 15.85
N ILE A 155 -14.20 -22.42 15.91
CA ILE A 155 -13.92 -21.71 17.15
C ILE A 155 -14.30 -20.23 17.02
N THR A 156 -14.51 -19.56 18.14
CA THR A 156 -14.61 -18.11 18.18
C THR A 156 -13.24 -17.52 18.47
N LEU A 157 -12.75 -16.66 17.60
CA LEU A 157 -11.48 -15.98 17.75
C LEU A 157 -11.62 -14.83 18.75
N THR A 158 -11.54 -15.13 20.03
CA THR A 158 -11.56 -14.08 21.05
C THR A 158 -10.17 -13.52 21.30
N PRO A 159 -10.04 -12.26 21.75
CA PRO A 159 -8.75 -11.67 22.08
C PRO A 159 -7.98 -12.45 23.17
N GLU A 160 -8.70 -13.14 24.05
CA GLU A 160 -8.11 -13.97 25.10
C GLU A 160 -7.47 -15.24 24.54
N PHE A 161 -8.00 -15.74 23.41
CA PHE A 161 -7.40 -16.88 22.74
C PHE A 161 -6.22 -16.47 21.87
N LEU A 162 -6.47 -15.59 20.91
CA LEU A 162 -5.46 -15.20 19.93
C LEU A 162 -5.75 -13.82 19.34
N THR A 163 -4.75 -12.96 19.37
CA THR A 163 -4.68 -11.79 18.52
C THR A 163 -3.53 -11.95 17.54
N PHE A 164 -3.76 -11.65 16.28
CA PHE A 164 -2.72 -11.70 15.27
C PHE A 164 -2.71 -10.41 14.46
N GLU A 165 -1.59 -9.73 14.51
CA GLU A 165 -1.35 -8.51 13.75
C GLU A 165 0.02 -8.57 13.08
N HIS A 166 0.08 -8.16 11.81
CA HIS A 166 1.33 -7.92 11.11
C HIS A 166 1.32 -6.48 10.61
N THR A 167 1.80 -5.57 11.45
CA THR A 167 1.65 -4.12 11.25
C THR A 167 2.96 -3.38 11.05
N ASP A 168 4.09 -3.93 11.47
CA ASP A 168 5.38 -3.24 11.46
C ASP A 168 6.30 -3.68 10.32
N GLY A 169 6.03 -4.78 9.68
CA GLY A 169 6.89 -5.37 8.66
C GLY A 169 6.17 -5.87 7.41
N LEU A 170 4.86 -5.61 7.28
CA LEU A 170 4.13 -6.01 6.08
C LEU A 170 4.38 -5.00 4.97
N ASN A 171 5.40 -5.29 4.16
CA ASN A 171 5.82 -4.41 3.08
C ASN A 171 5.72 -5.15 1.75
N TYR A 172 5.19 -4.47 0.76
CA TYR A 172 5.08 -4.97 -0.60
C TYR A 172 5.96 -4.14 -1.54
N VAL A 173 6.91 -4.79 -2.18
CA VAL A 173 7.77 -4.19 -3.20
C VAL A 173 7.33 -4.70 -4.55
N ASN A 174 7.05 -3.79 -5.47
CA ASN A 174 6.57 -4.15 -6.80
C ASN A 174 7.24 -3.33 -7.90
N THR A 175 7.19 -3.86 -9.11
CA THR A 175 7.60 -3.15 -10.33
C THR A 175 6.40 -3.17 -11.27
N GLU A 176 6.11 -2.02 -11.87
CA GLU A 176 4.99 -1.86 -12.78
C GLU A 176 5.42 -1.22 -14.09
N ILE A 177 4.75 -1.61 -15.16
CA ILE A 177 4.77 -0.90 -16.43
C ILE A 177 3.39 -0.29 -16.61
N ASN A 178 3.35 1.03 -16.67
CA ASN A 178 2.10 1.78 -16.76
C ASN A 178 2.01 2.55 -18.08
N ARG A 179 0.77 2.76 -18.53
CA ARG A 179 0.47 3.61 -19.66
C ARG A 179 -0.27 4.85 -19.20
N PHE A 180 0.21 6.01 -19.62
CA PHE A 180 -0.43 7.30 -19.39
C PHE A 180 -0.90 7.89 -20.71
N ASP A 181 -2.15 8.31 -20.74
CA ASP A 181 -2.74 9.00 -21.90
C ASP A 181 -3.23 10.39 -21.49
N ASP A 182 -2.98 11.37 -22.36
CA ASP A 182 -3.47 12.72 -22.18
C ASP A 182 -4.97 12.80 -22.49
N ILE A 183 -5.75 13.17 -21.48
CA ILE A 183 -7.20 13.36 -21.58
C ILE A 183 -7.62 14.83 -21.50
N SER A 184 -6.69 15.76 -21.62
CA SER A 184 -6.97 17.20 -21.53
C SER A 184 -8.08 17.65 -22.48
N HIS A 185 -8.16 17.03 -23.67
CA HIS A 185 -9.20 17.30 -24.65
C HIS A 185 -10.61 16.93 -24.16
N LEU A 186 -10.75 15.87 -23.38
CA LEU A 186 -12.05 15.46 -22.79
C LEU A 186 -12.56 16.49 -21.80
N LEU A 187 -11.65 17.17 -21.13
CA LEU A 187 -11.94 18.23 -20.19
C LEU A 187 -12.04 19.62 -20.84
N ARG A 188 -11.95 19.67 -22.20
CA ARG A 188 -11.96 20.93 -22.99
C ARG A 188 -10.91 21.94 -22.54
N LEU A 189 -9.76 21.45 -22.11
CA LEU A 189 -8.64 22.29 -21.74
C LEU A 189 -7.92 22.79 -23.01
N PRO A 190 -7.45 24.05 -23.02
CA PRO A 190 -6.81 24.64 -24.20
C PRO A 190 -5.42 24.09 -24.50
N ASN A 191 -4.81 23.41 -23.54
CA ASN A 191 -3.45 22.88 -23.62
C ASN A 191 -3.42 21.38 -23.46
N THR A 192 -2.47 20.72 -24.10
CA THR A 192 -2.11 19.33 -23.88
C THR A 192 -1.33 19.15 -22.57
N ASP A 193 -1.11 17.92 -22.14
CA ASP A 193 -0.33 17.56 -20.93
C ASP A 193 -0.84 18.12 -19.60
N LYS A 194 -2.06 18.61 -19.56
CA LYS A 194 -2.63 19.17 -18.33
C LYS A 194 -3.32 18.13 -17.47
N PHE A 195 -3.87 17.12 -18.11
CA PHE A 195 -4.56 16.06 -17.43
C PHE A 195 -4.29 14.71 -18.08
N GLN A 196 -3.67 13.82 -17.33
CA GLN A 196 -3.30 12.49 -17.78
C GLN A 196 -3.96 11.43 -16.91
N ILE A 197 -4.31 10.29 -17.50
CA ILE A 197 -4.84 9.13 -16.82
C ILE A 197 -3.89 7.94 -17.02
N ASN A 198 -3.74 7.17 -15.95
CA ASN A 198 -3.02 5.91 -15.92
C ASN A 198 -4.01 4.75 -15.99
#